data_876baf62a92d8da9f32594692f2a4bc0
#
_entry.id   876baf62a92d8da9f32594692f2a4bc0
#
_cell.length_a   1.000
_cell.length_b   1.000
_cell.length_c   1.000
_cell.angle_alpha   90.00
_cell.angle_beta   90.00
_cell.angle_gamma   90.00
#
_symmetry.space_group_name_H-M   'P 1'
#
loop_
_entity.id
_entity.type
_entity.pdbx_description
1 polymer ?
#
loop_
_entity_poly.entity_id
_entity_poly.type
_entity_poly.pdbx_seq_one_letter_code
_entity_poly.pdbx_strand_id
1 'polypeptide(L)'
;MGVLNGKVALVTGATRGIGRAIALRYAAEGADIAFTYRSQHEAAASLVEEIEALGVKVKAYTSDAASFEDAHKVAEDVKATFGRIDILVNNAGITKDGLMMRMDEAQWDAVIDTNLKSAFNFIHACTPIMARQRSGSIINMSSVVGVSGNAGQCNYSASKAGLIGLSKSIAKEMGPRGIRANCIAPGFISTDMTSALPENLRQEWEKQIPLRRGGTPEDVAGVALFLASDLSNYVTGQVINCCGGMNC
;
A
#
# COMPACT_ATOMS: atom_id res chain seq x y z
N MET A 1 4.42 22.67 -10.90
CA MET A 1 5.25 21.52 -10.46
C MET A 1 4.45 20.73 -9.46
N GLY A 2 4.38 19.41 -9.63
CA GLY A 2 3.68 18.55 -8.69
C GLY A 2 4.42 18.43 -7.35
N VAL A 3 3.70 18.04 -6.30
CA VAL A 3 4.23 17.98 -4.93
C VAL A 3 5.24 16.83 -4.70
N LEU A 4 5.38 15.91 -5.66
CA LEU A 4 6.34 14.81 -5.64
C LEU A 4 7.44 14.93 -6.71
N ASN A 5 7.60 16.10 -7.33
CA ASN A 5 8.57 16.29 -8.40
C ASN A 5 9.99 15.90 -7.94
N GLY A 6 10.67 15.05 -8.73
CA GLY A 6 12.03 14.55 -8.46
C GLY A 6 12.10 13.47 -7.36
N LYS A 7 10.98 12.97 -6.87
CA LYS A 7 10.89 11.81 -5.97
C LYS A 7 10.76 10.52 -6.75
N VAL A 8 11.18 9.41 -6.16
CA VAL A 8 11.00 8.05 -6.68
C VAL A 8 10.12 7.26 -5.71
N ALA A 9 9.02 6.72 -6.23
CA ALA A 9 8.08 5.90 -5.46
C ALA A 9 8.13 4.43 -5.91
N LEU A 10 8.26 3.52 -4.95
CA LEU A 10 8.09 2.08 -5.15
C LEU A 10 6.73 1.66 -4.57
N VAL A 11 5.84 1.15 -5.44
CA VAL A 11 4.48 0.72 -5.08
C VAL A 11 4.32 -0.77 -5.31
N THR A 12 4.01 -1.54 -4.27
CA THR A 12 3.81 -2.99 -4.42
C THR A 12 2.37 -3.32 -4.79
N GLY A 13 2.17 -4.26 -5.75
CA GLY A 13 0.85 -4.69 -6.17
C GLY A 13 0.05 -3.59 -6.88
N ALA A 14 0.64 -2.89 -7.84
CA ALA A 14 0.07 -1.68 -8.42
C ALA A 14 -0.74 -1.88 -9.71
N THR A 15 -0.96 -3.10 -10.19
CA THR A 15 -1.65 -3.31 -11.48
C THR A 15 -3.14 -3.01 -11.46
N ARG A 16 -3.77 -2.90 -10.28
CA ARG A 16 -5.21 -2.64 -10.13
C ARG A 16 -5.55 -1.93 -8.82
N GLY A 17 -6.79 -1.49 -8.72
CA GLY A 17 -7.39 -0.95 -7.48
C GLY A 17 -6.57 0.19 -6.85
N ILE A 18 -6.40 0.15 -5.54
CA ILE A 18 -5.75 1.20 -4.75
C ILE A 18 -4.30 1.42 -5.20
N GLY A 19 -3.53 0.35 -5.42
CA GLY A 19 -2.13 0.47 -5.84
C GLY A 19 -1.96 1.19 -7.18
N ARG A 20 -2.85 0.90 -8.13
CA ARG A 20 -2.87 1.57 -9.45
C ARG A 20 -3.21 3.05 -9.33
N ALA A 21 -4.24 3.38 -8.55
CA ALA A 21 -4.63 4.77 -8.32
C ALA A 21 -3.52 5.57 -7.63
N ILE A 22 -2.79 4.97 -6.67
CA ILE A 22 -1.63 5.59 -6.03
C ILE A 22 -0.50 5.83 -7.03
N ALA A 23 -0.15 4.83 -7.86
CA ALA A 23 0.91 4.97 -8.85
C ALA A 23 0.62 6.09 -9.85
N LEU A 24 -0.60 6.13 -10.40
CA LEU A 24 -1.04 7.19 -11.32
C LEU A 24 -1.09 8.57 -10.64
N ARG A 25 -1.59 8.64 -9.40
CA ARG A 25 -1.63 9.89 -8.67
C ARG A 25 -0.23 10.43 -8.38
N TYR A 26 0.71 9.58 -8.01
CA TYR A 26 2.10 10.00 -7.75
C TYR A 26 2.80 10.43 -9.04
N ALA A 27 2.57 9.72 -10.14
CA ALA A 27 3.08 10.09 -11.46
C ALA A 27 2.56 11.46 -11.90
N ALA A 28 1.26 11.73 -11.75
CA ALA A 28 0.65 13.03 -12.05
C ALA A 28 1.22 14.17 -11.19
N GLU A 29 1.77 13.86 -10.01
CA GLU A 29 2.44 14.81 -9.12
C GLU A 29 3.96 14.87 -9.35
N GLY A 30 4.46 14.24 -10.42
CA GLY A 30 5.84 14.35 -10.89
C GLY A 30 6.82 13.35 -10.28
N ALA A 31 6.35 12.30 -9.61
CA ALA A 31 7.23 11.24 -9.14
C ALA A 31 7.56 10.24 -10.25
N ASP A 32 8.81 9.78 -10.31
CA ASP A 32 9.18 8.58 -11.04
C ASP A 32 8.65 7.34 -10.32
N ILE A 33 8.15 6.35 -11.07
CA ILE A 33 7.43 5.21 -10.50
C ILE A 33 8.17 3.90 -10.76
N ALA A 34 8.43 3.17 -9.69
CA ALA A 34 8.73 1.74 -9.71
C ALA A 34 7.51 1.00 -9.14
N PHE A 35 7.08 -0.08 -9.75
CA PHE A 35 6.00 -0.86 -9.18
C PHE A 35 6.18 -2.36 -9.37
N THR A 36 5.63 -3.15 -8.44
CA THR A 36 5.66 -4.61 -8.54
C THR A 36 4.28 -5.17 -8.86
N TYR A 37 4.30 -6.31 -9.54
CA TYR A 37 3.13 -7.14 -9.81
C TYR A 37 3.53 -8.62 -9.83
N ARG A 38 2.57 -9.54 -9.68
CA ARG A 38 2.85 -10.98 -9.64
C ARG A 38 2.65 -11.66 -11.01
N SER A 39 1.49 -11.46 -11.65
CA SER A 39 1.10 -12.24 -12.83
C SER A 39 0.25 -11.48 -13.86
N GLN A 40 -0.10 -10.22 -13.61
CA GLN A 40 -0.98 -9.45 -14.50
C GLN A 40 -0.15 -8.62 -15.49
N HIS A 41 0.46 -9.29 -16.47
CA HIS A 41 1.41 -8.67 -17.40
C HIS A 41 0.76 -7.59 -18.30
N GLU A 42 -0.44 -7.84 -18.83
CA GLU A 42 -1.16 -6.87 -19.67
C GLU A 42 -1.55 -5.61 -18.87
N ALA A 43 -2.09 -5.79 -17.66
CA ALA A 43 -2.41 -4.66 -16.79
C ALA A 43 -1.16 -3.87 -16.35
N ALA A 44 -0.03 -4.55 -16.20
CA ALA A 44 1.25 -3.89 -15.90
C ALA A 44 1.73 -3.08 -17.11
N ALA A 45 1.63 -3.62 -18.34
CA ALA A 45 2.00 -2.89 -19.56
C ALA A 45 1.11 -1.65 -19.75
N SER A 46 -0.22 -1.79 -19.60
CA SER A 46 -1.15 -0.65 -19.66
C SER A 46 -0.81 0.44 -18.63
N LEU A 47 -0.46 0.07 -17.41
CA LEU A 47 -0.09 1.04 -16.38
C LEU A 47 1.24 1.75 -16.73
N VAL A 48 2.20 1.05 -17.33
CA VAL A 48 3.45 1.66 -17.82
C VAL A 48 3.14 2.73 -18.86
N GLU A 49 2.35 2.41 -19.89
CA GLU A 49 1.96 3.36 -20.95
C GLU A 49 1.27 4.60 -20.38
N GLU A 50 0.35 4.42 -19.43
CA GLU A 50 -0.37 5.53 -18.80
C GLU A 50 0.56 6.44 -17.98
N ILE A 51 1.53 5.85 -17.25
CA ILE A 51 2.50 6.63 -16.47
C ILE A 51 3.49 7.36 -17.39
N GLU A 52 3.97 6.72 -18.46
CA GLU A 52 4.85 7.36 -19.44
C GLU A 52 4.16 8.55 -20.11
N ALA A 53 2.86 8.45 -20.39
CA ALA A 53 2.06 9.56 -20.94
C ALA A 53 1.99 10.78 -20.01
N LEU A 54 2.22 10.60 -18.68
CA LEU A 54 2.34 11.69 -17.71
C LEU A 54 3.73 12.33 -17.68
N GLY A 55 4.69 11.83 -18.47
CA GLY A 55 6.00 12.44 -18.65
C GLY A 55 7.03 12.11 -17.56
N VAL A 56 6.81 11.09 -16.76
CA VAL A 56 7.73 10.61 -15.72
C VAL A 56 8.29 9.23 -16.09
N LYS A 57 9.40 8.84 -15.48
CA LYS A 57 9.98 7.51 -15.69
C LYS A 57 9.18 6.45 -14.93
N VAL A 58 9.06 5.27 -15.55
CA VAL A 58 8.41 4.13 -14.92
C VAL A 58 9.17 2.83 -15.18
N LYS A 59 9.16 1.91 -14.22
CA LYS A 59 9.65 0.55 -14.40
C LYS A 59 8.80 -0.43 -13.61
N ALA A 60 8.29 -1.46 -14.30
CA ALA A 60 7.51 -2.54 -13.74
C ALA A 60 8.40 -3.75 -13.41
N TYR A 61 8.12 -4.42 -12.30
CA TYR A 61 8.85 -5.59 -11.81
C TYR A 61 7.91 -6.75 -11.53
N THR A 62 8.14 -7.88 -12.16
CA THR A 62 7.51 -9.14 -11.74
C THR A 62 8.19 -9.59 -10.45
N SER A 63 7.44 -9.75 -9.36
CA SER A 63 7.97 -10.08 -8.04
C SER A 63 6.92 -10.81 -7.20
N ASP A 64 7.32 -11.86 -6.50
CA ASP A 64 6.54 -12.39 -5.39
C ASP A 64 6.85 -11.58 -4.14
N ALA A 65 5.89 -10.78 -3.69
CA ALA A 65 6.07 -9.91 -2.53
C ALA A 65 6.40 -10.70 -1.24
N ALA A 66 5.99 -11.96 -1.14
CA ALA A 66 6.34 -12.85 -0.02
C ALA A 66 7.80 -13.34 -0.05
N SER A 67 8.50 -13.20 -1.20
CA SER A 67 9.91 -13.55 -1.34
C SER A 67 10.80 -12.43 -0.81
N PHE A 68 11.61 -12.75 0.19
CA PHE A 68 12.61 -11.83 0.75
C PHE A 68 13.68 -11.45 -0.29
N GLU A 69 14.13 -12.43 -1.07
CA GLU A 69 15.14 -12.23 -2.11
C GLU A 69 14.63 -11.33 -3.23
N ASP A 70 13.38 -11.54 -3.70
CA ASP A 70 12.78 -10.71 -4.75
C ASP A 70 12.65 -9.25 -4.30
N ALA A 71 12.22 -9.00 -3.05
CA ALA A 71 12.11 -7.65 -2.52
C ALA A 71 13.48 -6.91 -2.53
N HIS A 72 14.56 -7.61 -2.19
CA HIS A 72 15.91 -7.03 -2.23
C HIS A 72 16.37 -6.78 -3.66
N LYS A 73 16.19 -7.72 -4.58
CA LYS A 73 16.52 -7.54 -6.01
C LYS A 73 15.79 -6.34 -6.60
N VAL A 74 14.49 -6.19 -6.30
CA VAL A 74 13.68 -5.05 -6.74
C VAL A 74 14.25 -3.74 -6.18
N ALA A 75 14.49 -3.66 -4.86
CA ALA A 75 14.98 -2.43 -4.24
C ALA A 75 16.37 -2.02 -4.77
N GLU A 76 17.26 -2.98 -4.97
CA GLU A 76 18.60 -2.75 -5.57
C GLU A 76 18.49 -2.25 -7.00
N ASP A 77 17.64 -2.85 -7.83
CA ASP A 77 17.46 -2.42 -9.21
C ASP A 77 16.76 -1.05 -9.30
N VAL A 78 15.78 -0.75 -8.45
CA VAL A 78 15.18 0.59 -8.36
C VAL A 78 16.26 1.62 -8.00
N LYS A 79 17.12 1.31 -7.03
CA LYS A 79 18.25 2.18 -6.68
C LYS A 79 19.24 2.37 -7.83
N ALA A 80 19.53 1.31 -8.58
CA ALA A 80 20.42 1.39 -9.73
C ALA A 80 19.79 2.20 -10.88
N THR A 81 18.51 2.01 -11.15
CA THR A 81 17.77 2.62 -12.27
C THR A 81 17.45 4.11 -12.03
N PHE A 82 16.95 4.45 -10.84
CA PHE A 82 16.44 5.80 -10.52
C PHE A 82 17.37 6.59 -9.60
N GLY A 83 18.39 5.95 -9.03
CA GLY A 83 19.35 6.61 -8.14
C GLY A 83 18.90 6.73 -6.68
N ARG A 84 17.61 6.58 -6.36
CA ARG A 84 17.02 6.79 -5.05
C ARG A 84 15.72 6.03 -4.84
N ILE A 85 15.26 5.94 -3.60
CA ILE A 85 13.89 5.52 -3.21
C ILE A 85 13.42 6.49 -2.14
N ASP A 86 12.41 7.31 -2.44
CA ASP A 86 11.87 8.29 -1.48
C ASP A 86 10.61 7.81 -0.78
N ILE A 87 9.81 7.03 -1.51
CA ILE A 87 8.50 6.60 -1.05
C ILE A 87 8.41 5.09 -1.28
N LEU A 88 8.02 4.37 -0.24
CA LEU A 88 7.66 2.95 -0.32
C LEU A 88 6.18 2.81 0.06
N VAL A 89 5.37 2.25 -0.83
CA VAL A 89 3.97 1.91 -0.57
C VAL A 89 3.82 0.39 -0.56
N ASN A 90 3.67 -0.19 0.62
CA ASN A 90 3.35 -1.60 0.81
C ASN A 90 1.84 -1.80 0.65
N ASN A 91 1.40 -2.04 -0.58
CA ASN A 91 0.00 -2.20 -0.94
C ASN A 91 -0.38 -3.65 -1.31
N ALA A 92 0.57 -4.47 -1.73
CA ALA A 92 0.31 -5.86 -2.08
C ALA A 92 -0.42 -6.60 -0.93
N GLY A 93 -1.48 -7.32 -1.27
CA GLY A 93 -2.26 -8.03 -0.28
C GLY A 93 -3.35 -8.89 -0.89
N ILE A 94 -3.77 -9.90 -0.13
CA ILE A 94 -4.84 -10.84 -0.48
C ILE A 94 -5.78 -11.04 0.72
N THR A 95 -6.96 -11.58 0.45
CA THR A 95 -7.86 -12.14 1.45
C THR A 95 -8.04 -13.65 1.23
N LYS A 96 -8.22 -14.37 2.31
CA LYS A 96 -8.60 -15.79 2.35
C LYS A 96 -9.57 -15.96 3.51
N ASP A 97 -10.78 -15.44 3.31
CA ASP A 97 -11.78 -15.33 4.37
C ASP A 97 -12.36 -16.71 4.74
N GLY A 98 -12.65 -16.90 6.02
CA GLY A 98 -13.25 -18.11 6.56
C GLY A 98 -13.44 -18.01 8.07
N LEU A 99 -14.47 -18.67 8.61
CA LEU A 99 -14.65 -18.76 10.05
C LEU A 99 -13.44 -19.44 10.70
N MET A 100 -13.01 -18.94 11.88
CA MET A 100 -11.81 -19.44 12.58
C MET A 100 -11.77 -20.97 12.70
N MET A 101 -12.90 -21.61 13.02
CA MET A 101 -13.01 -23.07 13.15
C MET A 101 -12.80 -23.85 11.84
N ARG A 102 -12.86 -23.19 10.70
CA ARG A 102 -12.74 -23.81 9.35
C ARG A 102 -11.56 -23.28 8.57
N MET A 103 -10.84 -22.28 9.12
CA MET A 103 -9.65 -21.72 8.50
C MET A 103 -8.50 -22.71 8.63
N ASP A 104 -7.93 -23.12 7.53
CA ASP A 104 -6.74 -23.97 7.53
C ASP A 104 -5.44 -23.15 7.62
N GLU A 105 -4.34 -23.86 7.93
CA GLU A 105 -3.01 -23.24 8.08
C GLU A 105 -2.56 -22.59 6.76
N ALA A 106 -2.84 -23.18 5.62
CA ALA A 106 -2.44 -22.63 4.31
C ALA A 106 -3.17 -21.31 3.99
N GLN A 107 -4.43 -21.17 4.42
CA GLN A 107 -5.17 -19.90 4.29
C GLN A 107 -4.57 -18.81 5.21
N TRP A 108 -4.18 -19.21 6.43
CA TRP A 108 -3.52 -18.30 7.37
C TRP A 108 -2.17 -17.85 6.83
N ASP A 109 -1.28 -18.79 6.49
CA ASP A 109 0.08 -18.51 6.03
C ASP A 109 0.10 -17.66 4.77
N ALA A 110 -0.74 -17.98 3.78
CA ALA A 110 -0.81 -17.22 2.54
C ALA A 110 -1.15 -15.74 2.79
N VAL A 111 -2.03 -15.43 3.76
CA VAL A 111 -2.41 -14.04 4.09
C VAL A 111 -1.30 -13.36 4.89
N ILE A 112 -0.71 -14.02 5.87
CA ILE A 112 0.38 -13.46 6.66
C ILE A 112 1.60 -13.18 5.78
N ASP A 113 1.99 -14.14 4.94
CA ASP A 113 3.14 -13.99 4.05
C ASP A 113 2.94 -12.87 3.03
N THR A 114 1.76 -12.82 2.40
CA THR A 114 1.51 -11.82 1.35
C THR A 114 1.26 -10.42 1.93
N ASN A 115 0.57 -10.27 3.05
CA ASN A 115 0.14 -8.97 3.55
C ASN A 115 1.12 -8.35 4.56
N LEU A 116 1.71 -9.16 5.44
CA LEU A 116 2.56 -8.66 6.53
C LEU A 116 4.04 -8.89 6.27
N LYS A 117 4.43 -10.13 5.97
CA LYS A 117 5.83 -10.47 5.70
C LYS A 117 6.35 -9.75 4.46
N SER A 118 5.52 -9.57 3.43
CA SER A 118 5.89 -8.79 2.25
C SER A 118 6.29 -7.36 2.60
N ALA A 119 5.52 -6.70 3.47
CA ALA A 119 5.85 -5.34 3.91
C ALA A 119 7.17 -5.32 4.70
N PHE A 120 7.39 -6.29 5.57
CA PHE A 120 8.69 -6.46 6.23
C PHE A 120 9.82 -6.61 5.21
N ASN A 121 9.66 -7.45 4.18
CA ASN A 121 10.67 -7.68 3.15
C ASN A 121 11.06 -6.37 2.44
N PHE A 122 10.06 -5.62 1.94
CA PHE A 122 10.32 -4.36 1.24
C PHE A 122 10.84 -3.25 2.16
N ILE A 123 10.36 -3.16 3.41
CA ILE A 123 10.89 -2.22 4.39
C ILE A 123 12.36 -2.54 4.67
N HIS A 124 12.69 -3.81 4.90
CA HIS A 124 14.07 -4.25 5.15
C HIS A 124 14.99 -3.92 3.96
N ALA A 125 14.53 -4.13 2.74
CA ALA A 125 15.30 -3.83 1.54
C ALA A 125 15.49 -2.32 1.29
N CYS A 126 14.45 -1.50 1.54
CA CYS A 126 14.47 -0.06 1.24
C CYS A 126 15.09 0.80 2.35
N THR A 127 14.97 0.41 3.63
CA THR A 127 15.44 1.23 4.75
C THR A 127 16.93 1.54 4.72
N PRO A 128 17.87 0.65 4.32
CA PRO A 128 19.29 1.01 4.19
C PRO A 128 19.54 2.09 3.14
N ILE A 129 18.75 2.09 2.06
CA ILE A 129 18.84 3.10 0.98
C ILE A 129 18.34 4.44 1.52
N MET A 130 17.14 4.48 2.10
CA MET A 130 16.52 5.67 2.68
C MET A 130 17.37 6.24 3.84
N ALA A 131 17.98 5.40 4.68
CA ALA A 131 18.82 5.82 5.79
C ALA A 131 20.11 6.54 5.33
N ARG A 132 20.69 6.12 4.20
CA ARG A 132 21.83 6.83 3.58
C ARG A 132 21.38 8.17 2.97
N GLN A 133 20.18 8.24 2.42
CA GLN A 133 19.55 9.46 1.90
C GLN A 133 19.16 10.44 3.03
N ARG A 134 18.98 9.94 4.26
CA ARG A 134 18.43 10.66 5.43
C ARG A 134 17.04 11.23 5.13
N SER A 135 16.27 10.53 4.34
CA SER A 135 14.91 10.90 3.93
C SER A 135 14.15 9.69 3.42
N GLY A 136 12.88 9.58 3.74
CA GLY A 136 12.00 8.54 3.24
C GLY A 136 10.59 8.60 3.83
N SER A 137 9.61 8.10 3.08
CA SER A 137 8.24 7.88 3.55
C SER A 137 7.80 6.45 3.26
N ILE A 138 7.49 5.71 4.31
CA ILE A 138 6.97 4.35 4.24
C ILE A 138 5.48 4.41 4.55
N ILE A 139 4.65 3.87 3.64
CA ILE A 139 3.19 3.87 3.74
C ILE A 139 2.73 2.42 3.64
N ASN A 140 2.13 1.92 4.70
CA ASN A 140 1.63 0.55 4.77
C ASN A 140 0.10 0.54 4.65
N MET A 141 -0.42 -0.21 3.67
CA MET A 141 -1.87 -0.35 3.47
C MET A 141 -2.43 -1.34 4.49
N SER A 142 -2.92 -0.81 5.62
CA SER A 142 -3.68 -1.55 6.62
C SER A 142 -5.15 -1.73 6.16
N SER A 143 -6.08 -1.69 7.06
CA SER A 143 -7.53 -1.74 6.84
C SER A 143 -8.25 -1.34 8.12
N VAL A 144 -9.48 -0.85 8.02
CA VAL A 144 -10.37 -0.73 9.20
C VAL A 144 -10.52 -2.06 9.92
N VAL A 145 -10.48 -3.18 9.20
CA VAL A 145 -10.50 -4.54 9.76
C VAL A 145 -9.25 -4.84 10.60
N GLY A 146 -8.11 -4.25 10.27
CA GLY A 146 -6.90 -4.33 11.09
C GLY A 146 -6.98 -3.51 12.38
N VAL A 147 -7.90 -2.55 12.46
CA VAL A 147 -8.13 -1.69 13.64
C VAL A 147 -9.21 -2.30 14.54
N SER A 148 -10.35 -2.72 13.97
CA SER A 148 -11.53 -3.15 14.72
C SER A 148 -11.77 -4.67 14.74
N GLY A 149 -11.11 -5.43 13.84
CA GLY A 149 -11.43 -6.83 13.59
C GLY A 149 -12.67 -7.01 12.72
N ASN A 150 -12.86 -8.21 12.19
CA ASN A 150 -14.07 -8.62 11.48
C ASN A 150 -14.25 -10.14 11.54
N ALA A 151 -15.49 -10.60 11.73
CA ALA A 151 -15.82 -12.03 11.75
C ALA A 151 -15.48 -12.65 10.37
N GLY A 152 -14.86 -13.84 10.39
CA GLY A 152 -14.43 -14.53 9.18
C GLY A 152 -13.13 -14.04 8.56
N GLN A 153 -12.44 -13.06 9.18
CA GLN A 153 -11.21 -12.45 8.67
C GLN A 153 -10.05 -12.45 9.70
N CYS A 154 -9.94 -13.50 10.51
CA CYS A 154 -8.93 -13.53 11.59
C CYS A 154 -7.50 -13.38 11.05
N ASN A 155 -7.16 -14.06 9.95
CA ASN A 155 -5.86 -13.95 9.27
C ASN A 155 -5.64 -12.55 8.69
N TYR A 156 -6.63 -12.02 7.99
CA TYR A 156 -6.56 -10.71 7.38
C TYR A 156 -6.45 -9.60 8.45
N SER A 157 -7.30 -9.64 9.48
CA SER A 157 -7.25 -8.72 10.63
C SER A 157 -5.89 -8.75 11.31
N ALA A 158 -5.36 -9.94 11.60
CA ALA A 158 -4.05 -10.11 12.21
C ALA A 158 -2.93 -9.51 11.33
N SER A 159 -2.96 -9.77 10.01
CA SER A 159 -1.98 -9.23 9.08
C SER A 159 -2.00 -7.71 9.02
N LYS A 160 -3.20 -7.11 8.97
CA LYS A 160 -3.39 -5.65 8.87
C LYS A 160 -3.13 -4.93 10.20
N ALA A 161 -3.42 -5.56 11.34
CA ALA A 161 -3.02 -5.08 12.67
C ALA A 161 -1.49 -5.17 12.85
N GLY A 162 -0.86 -6.23 12.35
CA GLY A 162 0.59 -6.39 12.38
C GLY A 162 1.32 -5.25 11.65
N LEU A 163 0.79 -4.76 10.53
CA LEU A 163 1.32 -3.59 9.81
C LEU A 163 1.31 -2.32 10.67
N ILE A 164 0.30 -2.15 11.52
CA ILE A 164 0.21 -1.00 12.44
C ILE A 164 1.35 -1.05 13.47
N GLY A 165 1.56 -2.22 14.08
CA GLY A 165 2.67 -2.42 15.03
C GLY A 165 4.04 -2.22 14.36
N LEU A 166 4.23 -2.81 13.17
CA LEU A 166 5.45 -2.66 12.37
C LEU A 166 5.72 -1.19 12.05
N SER A 167 4.73 -0.44 11.56
CA SER A 167 4.88 0.99 11.24
C SER A 167 5.30 1.82 12.44
N LYS A 168 4.71 1.59 13.61
CA LYS A 168 5.06 2.31 14.84
C LYS A 168 6.49 2.02 15.29
N SER A 169 6.96 0.78 15.14
CA SER A 169 8.34 0.40 15.47
C SER A 169 9.33 1.07 14.53
N ILE A 170 9.08 0.98 13.22
CA ILE A 170 9.93 1.63 12.20
C ILE A 170 9.95 3.16 12.37
N ALA A 171 8.82 3.79 12.68
CA ALA A 171 8.77 5.24 12.94
C ALA A 171 9.70 5.66 14.08
N LYS A 172 9.77 4.88 15.16
CA LYS A 172 10.68 5.14 16.30
C LYS A 172 12.15 4.87 15.96
N GLU A 173 12.41 3.76 15.27
CA GLU A 173 13.77 3.32 14.94
C GLU A 173 14.41 4.21 13.87
N MET A 174 13.66 4.55 12.83
CA MET A 174 14.17 5.23 11.65
C MET A 174 13.90 6.75 11.64
N GLY A 175 13.10 7.26 12.58
CA GLY A 175 12.85 8.69 12.75
C GLY A 175 14.12 9.54 12.88
N PRO A 176 15.16 9.13 13.65
CA PRO A 176 16.44 9.86 13.72
C PRO A 176 17.19 9.95 12.39
N ARG A 177 16.80 9.14 11.40
CA ARG A 177 17.32 9.19 10.03
C ARG A 177 16.43 9.97 9.05
N GLY A 178 15.40 10.65 9.54
CA GLY A 178 14.46 11.42 8.71
C GLY A 178 13.50 10.54 7.90
N ILE A 179 13.25 9.30 8.34
CA ILE A 179 12.33 8.38 7.68
C ILE A 179 11.05 8.31 8.48
N ARG A 180 9.91 8.53 7.82
CA ARG A 180 8.58 8.43 8.38
C ARG A 180 7.95 7.09 8.00
N ALA A 181 7.14 6.51 8.87
CA ALA A 181 6.39 5.30 8.59
C ALA A 181 4.97 5.42 9.15
N ASN A 182 3.97 5.30 8.28
CA ASN A 182 2.56 5.44 8.63
C ASN A 182 1.72 4.33 7.98
N CYS A 183 0.51 4.14 8.50
CA CYS A 183 -0.50 3.29 7.91
C CYS A 183 -1.66 4.12 7.34
N ILE A 184 -2.24 3.65 6.24
CA ILE A 184 -3.59 4.00 5.84
C ILE A 184 -4.48 2.81 6.15
N ALA A 185 -5.64 3.05 6.75
CA ALA A 185 -6.66 2.05 7.01
C ALA A 185 -7.90 2.35 6.15
N PRO A 186 -7.94 1.83 4.90
CA PRO A 186 -9.12 1.97 4.06
C PRO A 186 -10.33 1.25 4.66
N GLY A 187 -11.51 1.84 4.48
CA GLY A 187 -12.79 1.20 4.75
C GLY A 187 -13.27 0.39 3.55
N PHE A 188 -14.57 0.48 3.27
CA PHE A 188 -15.17 -0.10 2.09
C PHE A 188 -14.80 0.74 0.85
N ILE A 189 -13.92 0.21 0.00
CA ILE A 189 -13.46 0.86 -1.22
C ILE A 189 -14.01 0.11 -2.44
N SER A 190 -14.67 0.83 -3.33
CA SER A 190 -15.19 0.29 -4.59
C SER A 190 -14.03 -0.05 -5.53
N THR A 191 -13.74 -1.34 -5.63
CA THR A 191 -12.73 -1.92 -6.52
C THR A 191 -13.37 -3.10 -7.27
N ASP A 192 -12.68 -3.68 -8.24
CA ASP A 192 -13.16 -4.90 -8.93
C ASP A 192 -13.54 -6.02 -7.96
N MET A 193 -12.87 -6.05 -6.80
CA MET A 193 -13.14 -7.04 -5.74
C MET A 193 -14.49 -6.80 -5.04
N THR A 194 -14.90 -5.56 -4.88
CA THR A 194 -16.15 -5.18 -4.21
C THR A 194 -17.30 -4.95 -5.18
N SER A 195 -17.02 -4.66 -6.46
CA SER A 195 -18.03 -4.52 -7.51
C SER A 195 -18.76 -5.84 -7.82
N ALA A 196 -18.15 -6.98 -7.49
CA ALA A 196 -18.77 -8.30 -7.61
C ALA A 196 -19.82 -8.58 -6.51
N LEU A 197 -19.98 -7.72 -5.50
CA LEU A 197 -20.98 -7.89 -4.46
C LEU A 197 -22.39 -7.56 -4.98
N PRO A 198 -23.43 -8.31 -4.56
CA PRO A 198 -24.82 -7.97 -4.85
C PRO A 198 -25.16 -6.54 -4.44
N GLU A 199 -25.95 -5.84 -5.26
CA GLU A 199 -26.32 -4.43 -5.08
C GLU A 199 -26.96 -4.16 -3.71
N ASN A 200 -27.83 -5.07 -3.24
CA ASN A 200 -28.48 -4.95 -1.94
C ASN A 200 -27.48 -4.96 -0.77
N LEU A 201 -26.44 -5.79 -0.83
CA LEU A 201 -25.39 -5.84 0.21
C LEU A 201 -24.54 -4.57 0.17
N ARG A 202 -24.23 -4.07 -1.04
CA ARG A 202 -23.51 -2.80 -1.19
C ARG A 202 -24.27 -1.64 -0.56
N GLN A 203 -25.57 -1.52 -0.85
CA GLN A 203 -26.43 -0.48 -0.28
C GLN A 203 -26.57 -0.60 1.25
N GLU A 204 -26.60 -1.81 1.81
CA GLU A 204 -26.62 -2.00 3.25
C GLU A 204 -25.32 -1.52 3.92
N TRP A 205 -24.17 -1.78 3.30
CA TRP A 205 -22.88 -1.29 3.81
C TRP A 205 -22.76 0.22 3.68
N GLU A 206 -23.19 0.80 2.57
CA GLU A 206 -23.18 2.26 2.38
C GLU A 206 -24.06 3.00 3.40
N LYS A 207 -25.17 2.38 3.85
CA LYS A 207 -26.01 2.93 4.93
C LYS A 207 -25.28 3.00 6.29
N GLN A 208 -24.30 2.14 6.51
CA GLN A 208 -23.51 2.12 7.76
C GLN A 208 -22.35 3.13 7.71
N ILE A 209 -21.98 3.61 6.52
CA ILE A 209 -20.91 4.59 6.36
C ILE A 209 -21.51 6.00 6.58
N PRO A 210 -20.98 6.82 7.50
CA PRO A 210 -21.46 8.18 7.74
C PRO A 210 -21.52 9.05 6.47
N LEU A 211 -20.51 8.95 5.57
CA LEU A 211 -20.52 9.67 4.29
C LEU A 211 -21.46 9.08 3.24
N ARG A 212 -22.20 8.00 3.56
CA ARG A 212 -23.26 7.40 2.72
C ARG A 212 -22.81 6.95 1.33
N ARG A 213 -21.55 6.65 1.16
CA ARG A 213 -20.97 6.06 -0.06
C ARG A 213 -19.79 5.16 0.26
N GLY A 214 -19.51 4.21 -0.58
CA GLY A 214 -18.20 3.58 -0.64
C GLY A 214 -17.12 4.59 -1.00
N GLY A 215 -15.91 4.40 -0.53
CA GLY A 215 -14.74 5.14 -1.00
C GLY A 215 -14.30 4.65 -2.38
N THR A 216 -13.50 5.46 -3.08
CA THR A 216 -12.84 5.06 -4.33
C THR A 216 -11.35 4.84 -4.11
N PRO A 217 -10.64 4.15 -5.01
CA PRO A 217 -9.18 4.09 -4.98
C PRO A 217 -8.52 5.46 -4.95
N GLU A 218 -9.12 6.47 -5.57
CA GLU A 218 -8.65 7.86 -5.63
C GLU A 218 -8.77 8.55 -4.26
N ASP A 219 -9.81 8.24 -3.48
CA ASP A 219 -9.94 8.73 -2.09
C ASP A 219 -8.72 8.28 -1.26
N VAL A 220 -8.31 7.01 -1.42
CA VAL A 220 -7.13 6.46 -0.73
C VAL A 220 -5.82 7.03 -1.29
N ALA A 221 -5.72 7.21 -2.61
CA ALA A 221 -4.57 7.81 -3.26
C ALA A 221 -4.32 9.25 -2.81
N GLY A 222 -5.38 10.00 -2.49
CA GLY A 222 -5.28 11.34 -1.89
C GLY A 222 -4.59 11.33 -0.52
N VAL A 223 -4.96 10.39 0.35
CA VAL A 223 -4.32 10.21 1.66
C VAL A 223 -2.87 9.73 1.50
N ALA A 224 -2.64 8.82 0.55
CA ALA A 224 -1.29 8.33 0.25
C ALA A 224 -0.39 9.48 -0.26
N LEU A 225 -0.90 10.38 -1.10
CA LEU A 225 -0.18 11.57 -1.57
C LEU A 225 0.20 12.50 -0.40
N PHE A 226 -0.72 12.77 0.51
CA PHE A 226 -0.44 13.53 1.72
C PHE A 226 0.73 12.91 2.50
N LEU A 227 0.68 11.60 2.76
CA LEU A 227 1.73 10.91 3.50
C LEU A 227 3.06 10.81 2.75
N ALA A 228 3.05 10.82 1.42
CA ALA A 228 4.24 10.82 0.57
C ALA A 228 4.94 12.18 0.50
N SER A 229 4.18 13.26 0.63
CA SER A 229 4.64 14.63 0.44
C SER A 229 5.19 15.28 1.70
N ASP A 230 5.79 16.46 1.52
CA ASP A 230 6.31 17.30 2.62
C ASP A 230 5.20 17.87 3.50
N LEU A 231 3.93 17.82 3.06
CA LEU A 231 2.77 18.22 3.87
C LEU A 231 2.61 17.37 5.15
N SER A 232 3.22 16.19 5.19
CA SER A 232 3.17 15.27 6.33
C SER A 232 4.53 15.12 7.05
N ASN A 233 5.44 16.08 6.93
CA ASN A 233 6.80 15.97 7.47
C ASN A 233 6.88 15.75 9.00
N TYR A 234 5.82 16.11 9.74
CA TYR A 234 5.73 15.89 11.18
C TYR A 234 4.75 14.76 11.55
N VAL A 235 4.37 13.90 10.58
CA VAL A 235 3.43 12.79 10.75
C VAL A 235 4.17 11.48 10.60
N THR A 236 4.35 10.74 11.70
CA THR A 236 4.95 9.39 11.70
C THR A 236 4.34 8.51 12.79
N GLY A 237 4.29 7.21 12.59
CA GLY A 237 3.70 6.22 13.50
C GLY A 237 2.18 6.26 13.55
N GLN A 238 1.52 6.94 12.63
CA GLN A 238 0.07 7.14 12.64
C GLN A 238 -0.68 6.10 11.79
N VAL A 239 -1.95 5.92 12.14
CA VAL A 239 -2.93 5.17 11.35
C VAL A 239 -4.00 6.15 10.91
N ILE A 240 -4.08 6.41 9.60
CA ILE A 240 -5.10 7.31 9.04
C ILE A 240 -6.22 6.47 8.46
N ASN A 241 -7.40 6.55 9.09
CA ASN A 241 -8.59 5.90 8.58
C ASN A 241 -9.10 6.65 7.33
N CYS A 242 -9.17 5.95 6.21
CA CYS A 242 -9.78 6.43 4.97
C CYS A 242 -11.06 5.62 4.70
N CYS A 243 -12.12 5.88 5.48
CA CYS A 243 -13.24 4.96 5.61
C CYS A 243 -14.62 5.65 5.62
N GLY A 244 -14.70 6.94 5.31
CA GLY A 244 -15.96 7.69 5.33
C GLY A 244 -16.63 7.78 6.71
N GLY A 245 -15.87 7.60 7.80
CA GLY A 245 -16.37 7.59 9.17
C GLY A 245 -16.82 6.21 9.67
N MET A 246 -16.60 5.13 8.89
CA MET A 246 -17.01 3.76 9.26
C MET A 246 -16.35 3.28 10.57
N ASN A 247 -15.17 3.81 10.88
CA ASN A 247 -14.40 3.46 12.06
C ASN A 247 -13.90 4.74 12.77
N CYS A 248 -14.77 5.35 13.52
CA CYS A 248 -14.50 6.53 14.34
C CYS A 248 -14.99 6.33 15.79
#